data_42cfb19c8be3810c4260a171fe01b5cc
#
_entry.id   42cfb19c8be3810c4260a171fe01b5cc
#
_cell.length_a   1.000
_cell.length_b   1.000
_cell.length_c   1.000
_cell.angle_alpha   90.00
_cell.angle_beta   90.00
_cell.angle_gamma   90.00
#
_symmetry.space_group_name_H-M   'P 1'
#
loop_
_entity.id
_entity.type
_entity.pdbx_description
1 polymer ?
#
loop_
_entity_poly.entity_id
_entity_poly.type
_entity_poly.pdbx_seq_one_letter_code
_entity_poly.pdbx_strand_id
1 'polypeptide(L)'
;MRIGIGYDIHRLVEGRKLVLGGVTIPFEKGLLGHSDADVLIHAVCDALLGAAGFGDIGLHFPDTDSKLKDISSIIILSKTYNLLKNKGFTIINLDSTIMAEAPKISPFKEKMIENIAQTIEIHPNCVNIKATTFEGLGLIGKEKGIGAMCVALID
;
A
#
# COMPACT_ATOMS: atom_id res chain seq x y z
N MET A 1 2.00 16.34 16.10
CA MET A 1 2.39 15.91 14.72
C MET A 1 3.47 14.84 14.77
N ARG A 2 3.33 13.76 14.00
CA ARG A 2 4.25 12.62 13.93
C ARG A 2 4.37 12.17 12.47
N ILE A 3 5.57 11.71 12.07
CA ILE A 3 5.85 11.22 10.72
C ILE A 3 6.17 9.73 10.79
N GLY A 4 5.65 8.96 9.83
CA GLY A 4 6.02 7.57 9.60
C GLY A 4 6.38 7.34 8.15
N ILE A 5 7.23 6.35 7.92
CA ILE A 5 7.59 5.85 6.60
C ILE A 5 7.26 4.36 6.53
N GLY A 6 6.68 3.95 5.42
CA GLY A 6 6.46 2.54 5.08
C GLY A 6 7.09 2.21 3.74
N TYR A 7 7.62 1.02 3.62
CA TYR A 7 8.21 0.50 2.39
C TYR A 7 7.87 -0.98 2.27
N ASP A 8 7.41 -1.38 1.10
CA ASP A 8 7.15 -2.79 0.81
C ASP A 8 7.52 -3.12 -0.65
N ILE A 9 7.83 -4.39 -0.90
CA ILE A 9 8.14 -4.91 -2.23
C ILE A 9 7.64 -6.34 -2.36
N HIS A 10 6.92 -6.62 -3.44
CA HIS A 10 6.43 -7.95 -3.75
C HIS A 10 6.92 -8.43 -5.13
N ARG A 11 7.14 -9.75 -5.23
CA ARG A 11 7.52 -10.40 -6.49
C ARG A 11 6.34 -10.43 -7.47
N LEU A 12 6.59 -10.11 -8.74
CA LEU A 12 5.65 -10.33 -9.84
C LEU A 12 5.69 -11.81 -10.29
N VAL A 13 4.52 -12.43 -10.37
CA VAL A 13 4.33 -13.82 -10.81
C VAL A 13 3.14 -13.93 -11.75
N GLU A 14 3.15 -14.93 -12.61
CA GLU A 14 2.02 -15.29 -13.47
C GLU A 14 0.86 -15.89 -12.65
N GLY A 15 -0.35 -15.83 -13.18
CA GLY A 15 -1.53 -16.48 -12.60
C GLY A 15 -2.15 -15.77 -11.40
N ARG A 16 -1.66 -14.61 -11.03
CA ARG A 16 -2.29 -13.75 -9.99
C ARG A 16 -2.80 -12.44 -10.61
N LYS A 17 -3.87 -11.89 -10.02
CA LYS A 17 -4.33 -10.54 -10.36
C LYS A 17 -3.35 -9.52 -9.78
N LEU A 18 -3.11 -8.44 -10.51
CA LEU A 18 -2.39 -7.28 -9.99
C LEU A 18 -3.38 -6.35 -9.28
N VAL A 19 -3.19 -6.16 -7.99
CA VAL A 19 -3.99 -5.24 -7.17
C VAL A 19 -3.06 -4.17 -6.60
N LEU A 20 -3.37 -2.90 -6.80
CA LEU A 20 -2.65 -1.76 -6.23
C LEU A 20 -3.66 -0.69 -5.78
N GLY A 21 -3.55 -0.22 -4.54
CA GLY A 21 -4.49 0.75 -3.96
C GLY A 21 -5.96 0.27 -3.98
N GLY A 22 -6.17 -1.05 -3.84
CA GLY A 22 -7.49 -1.68 -3.93
C GLY A 22 -8.07 -1.70 -5.35
N VAL A 23 -7.27 -1.40 -6.39
CA VAL A 23 -7.67 -1.41 -7.80
C VAL A 23 -7.06 -2.61 -8.50
N THR A 24 -7.88 -3.44 -9.14
CA THR A 24 -7.40 -4.51 -10.03
C THR A 24 -6.94 -3.89 -11.35
N ILE A 25 -5.66 -4.06 -11.66
CA ILE A 25 -5.03 -3.51 -12.87
C ILE A 25 -4.93 -4.64 -13.91
N PRO A 26 -5.40 -4.44 -15.15
CA PRO A 26 -5.20 -5.39 -16.24
C PRO A 26 -3.71 -5.56 -16.55
N PHE A 27 -3.16 -6.71 -16.17
CA PHE A 27 -1.77 -7.08 -16.43
C PHE A 27 -1.63 -8.61 -16.38
N GLU A 28 -0.67 -9.15 -17.12
CA GLU A 28 -0.46 -10.61 -17.22
C GLU A 28 0.09 -11.25 -15.94
N LYS A 29 0.72 -10.44 -15.08
CA LYS A 29 1.31 -10.85 -13.81
C LYS A 29 0.63 -10.12 -12.66
N GLY A 30 0.65 -10.72 -11.47
CA GLY A 30 0.23 -10.09 -10.23
C GLY A 30 1.27 -10.29 -9.13
N LEU A 31 1.05 -9.67 -7.98
CA LEU A 31 2.00 -9.73 -6.87
C LEU A 31 1.80 -11.00 -6.02
N LEU A 32 2.91 -11.59 -5.59
CA LEU A 32 2.92 -12.76 -4.71
C LEU A 32 2.93 -12.30 -3.25
N GLY A 33 1.97 -12.75 -2.47
CA GLY A 33 1.87 -12.51 -1.03
C GLY A 33 0.77 -13.35 -0.41
N HIS A 34 0.63 -13.27 0.93
CA HIS A 34 -0.36 -14.02 1.70
C HIS A 34 -1.79 -13.45 1.53
N SER A 35 -1.90 -12.11 1.43
CA SER A 35 -3.13 -11.36 1.11
C SER A 35 -3.32 -11.22 -0.40
N ASP A 36 -4.05 -10.21 -0.86
CA ASP A 36 -4.07 -9.78 -2.26
C ASP A 36 -2.74 -9.16 -2.73
N ALA A 37 -1.76 -9.06 -1.82
CA ALA A 37 -0.41 -8.54 -2.04
C ALA A 37 -0.36 -7.10 -2.58
N ASP A 38 -1.30 -6.26 -2.18
CA ASP A 38 -1.32 -4.83 -2.53
C ASP A 38 -0.17 -4.09 -1.83
N VAL A 39 0.96 -4.02 -2.50
CA VAL A 39 2.20 -3.42 -1.98
C VAL A 39 2.03 -1.94 -1.62
N LEU A 40 1.13 -1.21 -2.30
CA LEU A 40 0.86 0.19 -1.97
C LEU A 40 0.14 0.31 -0.63
N ILE A 41 -0.91 -0.47 -0.43
CA ILE A 41 -1.67 -0.47 0.83
C ILE A 41 -0.79 -0.96 1.99
N HIS A 42 0.07 -1.94 1.79
CA HIS A 42 1.01 -2.40 2.83
C HIS A 42 1.97 -1.28 3.24
N ALA A 43 2.56 -0.54 2.28
CA ALA A 43 3.42 0.60 2.58
C ALA A 43 2.66 1.72 3.31
N VAL A 44 1.39 1.97 2.96
CA VAL A 44 0.53 2.95 3.67
C VAL A 44 0.28 2.50 5.11
N CYS A 45 -0.05 1.23 5.33
CA CYS A 45 -0.27 0.70 6.68
C CYS A 45 0.98 0.82 7.55
N ASP A 46 2.15 0.45 7.02
CA ASP A 46 3.43 0.58 7.74
C ASP A 46 3.76 2.03 8.08
N ALA A 47 3.54 2.97 7.15
CA ALA A 47 3.74 4.39 7.41
C ALA A 47 2.86 4.89 8.57
N LEU A 48 1.58 4.49 8.57
CA LEU A 48 0.62 4.86 9.61
C LEU A 48 0.96 4.25 10.97
N LEU A 49 1.25 2.94 11.01
CA LEU A 49 1.65 2.24 12.23
C LEU A 49 2.96 2.79 12.79
N GLY A 50 3.95 3.03 11.92
CA GLY A 50 5.23 3.63 12.31
C GLY A 50 5.06 5.03 12.88
N ALA A 51 4.25 5.90 12.27
CA ALA A 51 3.93 7.23 12.79
C ALA A 51 3.28 7.17 14.18
N ALA A 52 2.37 6.21 14.38
CA ALA A 52 1.70 6.00 15.67
C ALA A 52 2.61 5.34 16.74
N GLY A 53 3.74 4.76 16.34
CA GLY A 53 4.63 4.00 17.24
C GLY A 53 4.09 2.62 17.59
N PHE A 54 3.32 2.00 16.68
CA PHE A 54 2.66 0.72 16.89
C PHE A 54 3.41 -0.48 16.28
N GLY A 55 4.65 -0.29 15.83
CA GLY A 55 5.43 -1.30 15.13
C GLY A 55 5.08 -1.34 13.63
N ASP A 56 4.98 -2.53 13.08
CA ASP A 56 4.80 -2.79 11.65
C ASP A 56 3.54 -3.63 11.36
N ILE A 57 3.24 -3.78 10.07
CA ILE A 57 2.07 -4.53 9.59
C ILE A 57 2.15 -6.03 10.00
N GLY A 58 3.35 -6.61 10.04
CA GLY A 58 3.54 -8.01 10.40
C GLY A 58 3.20 -8.32 11.84
N LEU A 59 3.38 -7.35 12.75
CA LEU A 59 2.99 -7.48 14.16
C LEU A 59 1.47 -7.59 14.33
N HIS A 60 0.70 -6.83 13.53
CA HIS A 60 -0.76 -6.76 13.66
C HIS A 60 -1.50 -7.74 12.75
N PHE A 61 -0.88 -8.11 11.62
CA PHE A 61 -1.47 -8.96 10.58
C PHE A 61 -0.46 -10.02 10.12
N PRO A 62 -0.08 -10.97 11.03
CA PRO A 62 0.92 -11.97 10.71
C PRO A 62 0.46 -12.88 9.57
N ASP A 63 1.35 -13.19 8.65
CA ASP A 63 1.12 -14.10 7.53
C ASP A 63 0.86 -15.57 7.95
N THR A 64 1.11 -15.89 9.21
CA THR A 64 0.76 -17.17 9.81
C THR A 64 -0.72 -17.30 10.18
N ASP A 65 -1.48 -16.20 10.22
CA ASP A 65 -2.92 -16.24 10.49
C ASP A 65 -3.71 -16.62 9.22
N SER A 66 -4.25 -17.84 9.21
CA SER A 66 -5.04 -18.36 8.08
C SER A 66 -6.27 -17.52 7.74
N LYS A 67 -6.79 -16.70 8.67
CA LYS A 67 -7.92 -15.78 8.43
C LYS A 67 -7.53 -14.60 7.56
N LEU A 68 -6.24 -14.34 7.40
CA LEU A 68 -5.71 -13.25 6.57
C LEU A 68 -5.33 -13.73 5.17
N LYS A 69 -5.46 -15.03 4.89
CA LYS A 69 -5.19 -15.58 3.57
C LYS A 69 -6.14 -15.01 2.54
N ASP A 70 -5.59 -14.48 1.45
CA ASP A 70 -6.31 -13.85 0.33
C ASP A 70 -7.23 -12.67 0.74
N ILE A 71 -7.02 -12.11 1.94
CA ILE A 71 -7.78 -10.93 2.41
C ILE A 71 -7.44 -9.72 1.53
N SER A 72 -8.44 -8.88 1.28
CA SER A 72 -8.20 -7.58 0.66
C SER A 72 -7.39 -6.66 1.58
N SER A 73 -6.32 -6.07 1.07
CA SER A 73 -5.48 -5.13 1.84
C SER A 73 -6.23 -3.85 2.22
N ILE A 74 -7.32 -3.50 1.53
CA ILE A 74 -8.25 -2.43 1.96
C ILE A 74 -8.84 -2.73 3.35
N ILE A 75 -9.13 -4.00 3.67
CA ILE A 75 -9.59 -4.40 5.00
C ILE A 75 -8.47 -4.23 6.04
N ILE A 76 -7.23 -4.56 5.66
CA ILE A 76 -6.05 -4.33 6.51
C ILE A 76 -5.89 -2.84 6.79
N LEU A 77 -6.01 -1.99 5.77
CA LEU A 77 -5.96 -0.53 5.92
C LEU A 77 -7.06 -0.01 6.83
N SER A 78 -8.30 -0.48 6.66
CA SER A 78 -9.42 -0.11 7.53
C SER A 78 -9.17 -0.47 9.00
N LYS A 79 -8.63 -1.67 9.27
CA LYS A 79 -8.26 -2.11 10.62
C LYS A 79 -7.12 -1.25 11.19
N THR A 80 -6.09 -0.94 10.38
CA THR A 80 -5.00 -0.04 10.74
C THR A 80 -5.52 1.35 11.10
N TYR A 81 -6.40 1.91 10.28
CA TYR A 81 -7.04 3.19 10.56
C TYR A 81 -7.79 3.18 11.90
N ASN A 82 -8.58 2.13 12.16
CA ASN A 82 -9.32 2.00 13.41
C ASN A 82 -8.40 1.93 14.64
N LEU A 83 -7.23 1.29 14.53
CA LEU A 83 -6.21 1.29 15.61
C LEU A 83 -5.75 2.71 15.92
N LEU A 84 -5.43 3.51 14.90
CA LEU A 84 -5.01 4.91 15.08
C LEU A 84 -6.15 5.76 15.66
N LYS A 85 -7.35 5.67 15.08
CA LYS A 85 -8.55 6.41 15.50
C LYS A 85 -8.90 6.16 16.96
N ASN A 86 -8.86 4.90 17.42
CA ASN A 86 -9.15 4.51 18.80
C ASN A 86 -8.10 5.03 19.81
N LYS A 87 -6.92 5.43 19.34
CA LYS A 87 -5.87 6.05 20.15
C LYS A 87 -5.84 7.58 20.02
N GLY A 88 -6.80 8.15 19.30
CA GLY A 88 -6.96 9.59 19.16
C GLY A 88 -6.08 10.24 18.10
N PHE A 89 -5.44 9.45 17.23
CA PHE A 89 -4.65 10.00 16.12
C PHE A 89 -5.55 10.41 14.96
N THR A 90 -5.16 11.52 14.31
CA THR A 90 -5.77 12.03 13.09
C THR A 90 -4.77 11.96 11.95
N ILE A 91 -5.15 11.42 10.80
CA ILE A 91 -4.30 11.39 9.61
C ILE A 91 -4.40 12.73 8.90
N ILE A 92 -3.25 13.39 8.67
CA ILE A 92 -3.18 14.70 8.02
C ILE A 92 -3.00 14.55 6.51
N ASN A 93 -1.99 13.78 6.09
CA ASN A 93 -1.78 13.46 4.68
C ASN A 93 -0.91 12.23 4.47
N LEU A 94 -0.99 11.67 3.27
CA LEU A 94 -0.16 10.58 2.75
C LEU A 94 0.50 11.00 1.45
N ASP A 95 1.78 10.71 1.29
CA ASP A 95 2.50 10.82 0.03
C ASP A 95 3.19 9.50 -0.30
N SER A 96 2.79 8.88 -1.40
CA SER A 96 3.25 7.55 -1.81
C SER A 96 3.93 7.57 -3.18
N THR A 97 4.86 6.66 -3.37
CA THR A 97 5.52 6.42 -4.66
C THR A 97 5.49 4.92 -4.97
N ILE A 98 4.90 4.56 -6.12
CA ILE A 98 4.93 3.20 -6.67
C ILE A 98 6.15 3.09 -7.57
N MET A 99 6.94 2.06 -7.39
CA MET A 99 8.12 1.72 -8.17
C MET A 99 7.81 0.50 -9.04
N ALA A 100 7.55 0.71 -10.33
CA ALA A 100 7.14 -0.33 -11.27
C ALA A 100 7.64 -0.01 -12.67
N GLU A 101 8.26 -0.99 -13.35
CA GLU A 101 8.62 -0.85 -14.76
C GLU A 101 7.40 -0.97 -15.65
N ALA A 102 6.52 -1.92 -15.36
CA ALA A 102 5.22 -2.15 -15.99
C ALA A 102 4.21 -2.68 -14.96
N PRO A 103 2.90 -2.50 -15.21
CA PRO A 103 2.24 -1.70 -16.24
C PRO A 103 2.29 -0.19 -15.96
N LYS A 104 1.78 0.63 -16.89
CA LYS A 104 1.63 2.07 -16.66
C LYS A 104 0.58 2.33 -15.57
N ILE A 105 0.98 2.98 -14.47
CA ILE A 105 0.15 3.17 -13.27
C ILE A 105 -0.78 4.39 -13.39
N SER A 106 -0.37 5.41 -14.17
CA SER A 106 -1.06 6.71 -14.24
C SER A 106 -2.58 6.64 -14.43
N PRO A 107 -3.15 5.75 -15.27
CA PRO A 107 -4.60 5.70 -15.50
C PRO A 107 -5.41 5.28 -14.28
N PHE A 108 -4.77 4.65 -13.28
CA PHE A 108 -5.45 4.05 -12.14
C PHE A 108 -5.30 4.86 -10.85
N LYS A 109 -4.43 5.89 -10.84
CA LYS A 109 -4.06 6.63 -9.62
C LYS A 109 -5.25 7.31 -8.94
N GLU A 110 -6.14 7.93 -9.69
CA GLU A 110 -7.32 8.61 -9.13
C GLU A 110 -8.19 7.63 -8.33
N LYS A 111 -8.44 6.44 -8.90
CA LYS A 111 -9.24 5.41 -8.21
C LYS A 111 -8.55 4.84 -6.97
N MET A 112 -7.23 4.68 -7.00
CA MET A 112 -6.45 4.28 -5.82
C MET A 112 -6.56 5.35 -4.71
N ILE A 113 -6.42 6.64 -5.06
CA ILE A 113 -6.56 7.78 -4.14
C ILE A 113 -7.95 7.75 -3.48
N GLU A 114 -9.01 7.61 -4.29
CA GLU A 114 -10.39 7.53 -3.78
C GLU A 114 -10.57 6.38 -2.78
N ASN A 115 -10.10 5.17 -3.14
CA ASN A 115 -10.22 3.99 -2.30
C ASN A 115 -9.51 4.17 -0.95
N ILE A 116 -8.27 4.69 -0.97
CA ILE A 116 -7.48 4.94 0.24
C ILE A 116 -8.17 6.01 1.09
N ALA A 117 -8.49 7.17 0.51
CA ALA A 117 -9.09 8.29 1.21
C ALA A 117 -10.43 7.92 1.85
N GLN A 118 -11.28 7.19 1.14
CA GLN A 118 -12.55 6.68 1.65
C GLN A 118 -12.34 5.71 2.82
N THR A 119 -11.34 4.82 2.73
CA THR A 119 -11.08 3.79 3.74
C THR A 119 -10.60 4.40 5.06
N ILE A 120 -9.82 5.47 5.00
CA ILE A 120 -9.26 6.13 6.19
C ILE A 120 -9.97 7.46 6.53
N GLU A 121 -11.13 7.70 5.92
CA GLU A 121 -12.03 8.82 6.21
C GLU A 121 -11.37 10.21 6.10
N ILE A 122 -10.49 10.42 5.11
CA ILE A 122 -9.88 11.73 4.82
C ILE A 122 -10.27 12.25 3.43
N HIS A 123 -10.02 13.54 3.19
CA HIS A 123 -10.29 14.11 1.87
C HIS A 123 -9.28 13.57 0.83
N PRO A 124 -9.70 13.23 -0.41
CA PRO A 124 -8.80 12.73 -1.46
C PRO A 124 -7.56 13.60 -1.71
N ASN A 125 -7.68 14.93 -1.57
CA ASN A 125 -6.54 15.85 -1.71
C ASN A 125 -5.45 15.69 -0.64
N CYS A 126 -5.72 14.92 0.43
CA CYS A 126 -4.73 14.56 1.45
C CYS A 126 -3.97 13.28 1.11
N VAL A 127 -4.29 12.63 -0.02
CA VAL A 127 -3.60 11.42 -0.50
C VAL A 127 -2.94 11.73 -1.83
N ASN A 128 -1.64 11.56 -1.91
CA ASN A 128 -0.90 11.71 -3.17
C ASN A 128 -0.24 10.39 -3.57
N ILE A 129 -0.32 10.04 -4.87
CA ILE A 129 0.33 8.85 -5.43
C ILE A 129 1.15 9.24 -6.65
N LYS A 130 2.45 8.98 -6.58
CA LYS A 130 3.41 9.10 -7.67
C LYS A 130 3.80 7.71 -8.16
N ALA A 131 4.32 7.63 -9.37
CA ALA A 131 4.90 6.40 -9.90
C ALA A 131 6.20 6.71 -10.63
N THR A 132 7.16 5.80 -10.55
CA THR A 132 8.45 5.87 -11.24
C THR A 132 8.84 4.51 -11.78
N THR A 133 9.57 4.50 -12.89
CA THR A 133 10.30 3.32 -13.37
C THR A 133 11.68 3.24 -12.74
N PHE A 134 12.39 2.15 -12.97
CA PHE A 134 13.80 1.99 -12.61
C PHE A 134 14.71 2.01 -13.85
N GLU A 135 14.20 2.48 -15.00
CA GLU A 135 14.96 2.59 -16.25
C GLU A 135 15.67 1.28 -16.63
N GLY A 136 14.99 0.15 -16.45
CA GLY A 136 15.55 -1.19 -16.70
C GLY A 136 16.54 -1.70 -15.65
N LEU A 137 16.80 -0.93 -14.58
CA LEU A 137 17.80 -1.28 -13.56
C LEU A 137 17.21 -2.16 -12.45
N GLY A 138 18.04 -3.07 -11.96
CA GLY A 138 17.71 -3.90 -10.79
C GLY A 138 16.53 -4.85 -11.01
N LEU A 139 15.93 -5.31 -9.91
CA LEU A 139 14.82 -6.26 -9.93
C LEU A 139 13.52 -5.64 -10.45
N ILE A 140 13.26 -4.39 -10.08
CA ILE A 140 12.05 -3.68 -10.53
C ILE A 140 12.15 -3.37 -12.02
N GLY A 141 13.27 -2.83 -12.49
CA GLY A 141 13.49 -2.54 -13.91
C GLY A 141 13.49 -3.78 -14.81
N LYS A 142 13.72 -4.98 -14.24
CA LYS A 142 13.60 -6.26 -14.92
C LYS A 142 12.24 -6.94 -14.74
N GLU A 143 11.24 -6.20 -14.27
CA GLU A 143 9.87 -6.68 -14.03
C GLU A 143 9.80 -7.93 -13.13
N LYS A 144 10.69 -8.03 -12.13
CA LYS A 144 10.68 -9.13 -11.16
C LYS A 144 9.86 -8.81 -9.92
N GLY A 145 9.48 -7.54 -9.72
CA GLY A 145 8.68 -7.09 -8.59
C GLY A 145 8.17 -5.66 -8.77
N ILE A 146 7.26 -5.27 -7.91
CA ILE A 146 6.79 -3.89 -7.74
C ILE A 146 7.04 -3.52 -6.29
N GLY A 147 7.53 -2.30 -6.06
CA GLY A 147 7.71 -1.72 -4.74
C GLY A 147 6.80 -0.52 -4.53
N ALA A 148 6.57 -0.18 -3.28
CA ALA A 148 5.93 1.06 -2.90
C ALA A 148 6.57 1.65 -1.64
N MET A 149 6.56 2.97 -1.57
CA MET A 149 6.96 3.72 -0.39
C MET A 149 5.86 4.73 -0.05
N CYS A 150 5.60 4.90 1.23
CA CYS A 150 4.65 5.90 1.72
C CYS A 150 5.27 6.69 2.87
N VAL A 151 4.98 7.98 2.90
CA VAL A 151 5.19 8.84 4.07
C VAL A 151 3.83 9.28 4.59
N ALA A 152 3.60 9.12 5.88
CA ALA A 152 2.38 9.54 6.56
C ALA A 152 2.68 10.64 7.57
N LEU A 153 1.84 11.67 7.60
CA LEU A 153 1.80 12.67 8.66
C LEU A 153 0.52 12.47 9.47
N ILE A 154 0.66 12.31 10.77
CA ILE A 154 -0.48 12.19 11.72
C ILE A 154 -0.33 13.19 12.88
N ASP A 155 -1.42 13.48 13.52
CA ASP A 155 -1.47 14.29 14.75
C ASP A 155 -2.20 13.55 15.87
#